data_207e39058e6924cac7b90dbc04e01f92
#
_entry.id   207e39058e6924cac7b90dbc04e01f92
#
_cell.length_a   1.000
_cell.length_b   1.000
_cell.length_c   1.000
_cell.angle_alpha   90.00
_cell.angle_beta   90.00
_cell.angle_gamma   90.00
#
_symmetry.space_group_name_H-M   'P 1'
#
loop_
_entity.id
_entity.type
_entity.pdbx_description
1 polymer ?
#
loop_
_entity_poly.entity_id
_entity_poly.type
_entity_poly.pdbx_seq_one_letter_code
_entity_poly.pdbx_strand_id
1 'polypeptide(L)'
;MSLIDVHENDVRRSHSGASGSAEEPDLFGAEQMQDMVQLPGHHQVRVDRSRDALLTPFGKATLDNRYLLPDESYQDLFGRVASYYGADAEHAQRIYDYISRHWFMPATPVLSNGGTTRGLPISCFLNEANDSLKGIVDLWNENVWLASKGGGIGSYWGNLRSI
;
A
#
# COMPACT_ATOMS: atom_id res chain seq x y z
N MET A 1 2.57 46.41 0.86
CA MET A 1 3.64 45.52 1.31
C MET A 1 3.40 44.17 0.64
N SER A 2 4.03 43.99 -0.50
CA SER A 2 3.77 42.92 -1.48
C SER A 2 4.50 41.67 -1.09
N LEU A 3 3.80 40.54 -1.03
CA LEU A 3 4.36 39.21 -0.81
C LEU A 3 4.93 38.68 -2.12
N ILE A 4 6.04 38.05 -1.97
CA ILE A 4 6.98 37.53 -2.95
C ILE A 4 6.32 36.45 -3.85
N ASP A 5 6.22 36.78 -5.15
CA ASP A 5 6.00 35.79 -6.22
C ASP A 5 7.30 35.03 -6.45
N VAL A 6 7.32 33.77 -6.04
CA VAL A 6 8.38 32.83 -6.42
C VAL A 6 8.01 32.22 -7.76
N HIS A 7 8.65 32.73 -8.82
CA HIS A 7 8.53 32.18 -10.18
C HIS A 7 8.99 30.72 -10.24
N GLU A 8 8.08 29.85 -10.56
CA GLU A 8 8.22 28.39 -10.78
C GLU A 8 9.02 28.02 -12.06
N ASN A 9 9.70 28.97 -12.68
CA ASN A 9 10.31 28.79 -14.00
C ASN A 9 11.85 28.68 -14.04
N ASP A 10 12.55 28.76 -12.92
CA ASP A 10 14.03 28.79 -12.94
C ASP A 10 14.73 27.46 -12.57
N VAL A 11 13.98 26.38 -12.33
CA VAL A 11 14.57 25.07 -11.97
C VAL A 11 14.78 24.14 -13.20
N ARG A 12 14.40 24.58 -14.42
CA ARG A 12 14.44 23.70 -15.61
C ARG A 12 15.65 23.85 -16.54
N ARG A 13 16.71 24.54 -16.12
CA ARG A 13 17.90 24.71 -17.01
C ARG A 13 19.22 24.54 -16.29
N SER A 14 19.58 23.33 -15.88
CA SER A 14 20.97 22.92 -15.73
C SER A 14 21.15 21.46 -15.30
N HIS A 15 20.56 20.50 -15.98
CA HIS A 15 21.01 19.10 -15.89
C HIS A 15 20.94 18.44 -17.26
N SER A 16 21.82 18.87 -18.14
CA SER A 16 22.23 18.06 -19.29
C SER A 16 23.56 17.37 -18.92
N GLY A 17 23.50 16.07 -18.70
CA GLY A 17 24.70 15.26 -18.67
C GLY A 17 24.87 14.42 -17.39
N ALA A 18 24.22 13.30 -17.34
CA ALA A 18 24.71 11.98 -16.92
C ALA A 18 23.51 11.04 -16.82
N SER A 19 23.24 10.29 -17.85
CA SER A 19 22.35 9.14 -17.80
C SER A 19 23.07 7.97 -17.10
N GLY A 20 23.24 8.10 -15.81
CA GLY A 20 23.44 6.98 -14.92
C GLY A 20 22.05 6.67 -14.36
N SER A 21 21.41 5.63 -14.86
CA SER A 21 20.27 5.02 -14.18
C SER A 21 20.78 4.55 -12.82
N ALA A 22 20.54 5.34 -11.78
CA ALA A 22 20.66 4.84 -10.42
C ALA A 22 19.63 3.71 -10.32
N GLU A 23 20.11 2.47 -10.32
CA GLU A 23 19.26 1.32 -10.02
C GLU A 23 18.62 1.61 -8.66
N GLU A 24 17.29 1.68 -8.64
CA GLU A 24 16.53 1.74 -7.38
C GLU A 24 17.00 0.56 -6.52
N PRO A 25 17.40 0.78 -5.27
CA PRO A 25 17.78 -0.33 -4.40
C PRO A 25 16.60 -1.28 -4.29
N ASP A 26 16.79 -2.52 -4.70
CA ASP A 26 15.81 -3.59 -4.56
C ASP A 26 15.72 -3.96 -3.08
N LEU A 27 14.85 -3.25 -2.34
CA LEU A 27 14.63 -3.43 -0.91
C LEU A 27 14.02 -4.79 -0.55
N PHE A 28 13.48 -5.48 -1.55
CA PHE A 28 12.80 -6.77 -1.33
C PHE A 28 13.22 -7.83 -2.34
N GLY A 29 14.35 -7.76 -2.97
CA GLY A 29 14.81 -8.68 -4.00
C GLY A 29 13.70 -9.04 -5.02
N ALA A 30 13.91 -8.82 -6.29
CA ALA A 30 12.88 -9.10 -7.32
C ALA A 30 12.33 -10.54 -7.26
N GLU A 31 13.11 -11.51 -6.76
CA GLU A 31 12.68 -12.89 -6.50
C GLU A 31 11.64 -12.97 -5.38
N GLN A 32 11.83 -12.25 -4.28
CA GLN A 32 10.87 -12.26 -3.15
C GLN A 32 9.55 -11.56 -3.52
N MET A 33 9.58 -10.54 -4.38
CA MET A 33 8.36 -9.93 -4.90
C MET A 33 7.63 -10.84 -5.89
N GLN A 34 8.35 -11.60 -6.72
CA GLN A 34 7.73 -12.57 -7.64
C GLN A 34 7.07 -13.72 -6.90
N ASP A 35 7.68 -14.25 -5.84
CA ASP A 35 7.09 -15.29 -5.00
C ASP A 35 5.86 -14.82 -4.22
N MET A 36 5.81 -13.54 -3.82
CA MET A 36 4.64 -12.94 -3.16
C MET A 36 3.46 -12.68 -4.13
N VAL A 37 3.72 -12.57 -5.43
CA VAL A 37 2.68 -12.37 -6.47
C VAL A 37 2.06 -13.70 -6.92
N GLN A 38 2.69 -14.83 -6.68
CA GLN A 38 2.17 -16.18 -6.94
C GLN A 38 1.40 -16.74 -5.74
N LEU A 39 0.48 -15.97 -5.17
CA LEU A 39 -0.41 -16.47 -4.13
C LEU A 39 -1.51 -17.36 -4.73
N PRO A 40 -1.93 -18.39 -4.00
CA PRO A 40 -2.78 -19.47 -4.53
C PRO A 40 -4.16 -18.97 -4.95
N GLY A 41 -4.67 -19.65 -5.91
CA GLY A 41 -5.87 -19.52 -6.69
C GLY A 41 -7.02 -18.68 -6.11
N HIS A 42 -7.56 -17.81 -6.95
CA HIS A 42 -8.79 -17.09 -6.67
C HIS A 42 -9.96 -18.06 -6.49
N HIS A 43 -10.56 -18.04 -5.31
CA HIS A 43 -11.75 -18.81 -5.03
C HIS A 43 -13.00 -18.08 -5.52
N GLN A 44 -13.97 -18.81 -6.05
CA GLN A 44 -15.24 -18.23 -6.42
C GLN A 44 -16.02 -17.81 -5.17
N VAL A 45 -16.53 -16.58 -5.18
CA VAL A 45 -17.32 -15.99 -4.09
C VAL A 45 -18.66 -15.55 -4.68
N ARG A 46 -19.74 -15.92 -4.00
CA ARG A 46 -21.09 -15.45 -4.33
C ARG A 46 -21.31 -14.08 -3.71
N VAL A 47 -21.50 -13.06 -4.54
CA VAL A 47 -21.75 -11.69 -4.08
C VAL A 47 -23.23 -11.37 -4.00
N ASP A 48 -23.60 -10.57 -3.00
CA ASP A 48 -24.97 -10.09 -2.77
C ASP A 48 -25.00 -8.56 -2.90
N ARG A 49 -25.40 -8.09 -4.07
CA ARG A 49 -25.41 -6.65 -4.40
C ARG A 49 -26.41 -5.84 -3.58
N SER A 50 -27.41 -6.49 -2.95
CA SER A 50 -28.36 -5.80 -2.08
C SER A 50 -27.69 -5.20 -0.84
N ARG A 51 -26.52 -5.72 -0.45
CA ARG A 51 -25.72 -5.21 0.68
C ARG A 51 -25.12 -3.82 0.45
N ASP A 52 -25.15 -3.30 -0.78
CA ASP A 52 -24.81 -1.90 -1.07
C ASP A 52 -25.72 -0.91 -0.31
N ALA A 53 -26.89 -1.34 0.11
CA ALA A 53 -27.79 -0.57 0.96
C ALA A 53 -27.25 -0.36 2.39
N LEU A 54 -26.31 -1.19 2.84
CA LEU A 54 -25.66 -1.04 4.15
C LEU A 54 -24.56 0.05 4.15
N LEU A 55 -24.07 0.44 2.97
CA LEU A 55 -23.04 1.47 2.82
C LEU A 55 -23.65 2.86 2.98
N THR A 56 -23.06 3.66 3.87
CA THR A 56 -23.42 5.07 4.00
C THR A 56 -22.96 5.87 2.77
N PRO A 57 -23.55 7.05 2.49
CA PRO A 57 -23.05 7.92 1.41
C PRO A 57 -21.57 8.26 1.55
N PHE A 58 -21.08 8.51 2.77
CA PHE A 58 -19.65 8.74 3.04
C PHE A 58 -18.81 7.50 2.73
N GLY A 59 -19.27 6.31 3.14
CA GLY A 59 -18.60 5.05 2.84
C GLY A 59 -18.45 4.83 1.33
N LYS A 60 -19.53 5.03 0.57
CA LYS A 60 -19.51 4.92 -0.90
C LYS A 60 -18.50 5.88 -1.51
N ALA A 61 -18.57 7.17 -1.16
CA ALA A 61 -17.62 8.17 -1.66
C ALA A 61 -16.16 7.83 -1.33
N THR A 62 -15.90 7.23 -0.17
CA THR A 62 -14.57 6.78 0.23
C THR A 62 -14.09 5.61 -0.63
N LEU A 63 -14.95 4.61 -0.87
CA LEU A 63 -14.63 3.46 -1.71
C LEU A 63 -14.39 3.90 -3.16
N ASP A 64 -15.24 4.75 -3.71
CA ASP A 64 -15.12 5.30 -5.07
C ASP A 64 -13.78 6.00 -5.29
N ASN A 65 -13.34 6.80 -4.32
CA ASN A 65 -12.14 7.63 -4.47
C ASN A 65 -10.82 6.85 -4.34
N ARG A 66 -10.79 5.73 -3.61
CA ARG A 66 -9.51 5.16 -3.18
C ARG A 66 -9.36 3.65 -3.37
N TYR A 67 -10.47 2.90 -3.46
CA TYR A 67 -10.42 1.44 -3.31
C TYR A 67 -10.83 0.69 -4.55
N LEU A 68 -11.82 1.19 -5.29
CA LEU A 68 -12.34 0.51 -6.47
C LEU A 68 -11.31 0.44 -7.61
N LEU A 69 -11.34 -0.64 -8.34
CA LEU A 69 -10.75 -0.74 -9.67
C LEU A 69 -11.68 -0.09 -10.69
N PRO A 70 -11.19 0.26 -11.90
CA PRO A 70 -12.07 0.65 -13.00
C PRO A 70 -13.17 -0.41 -13.20
N ASP A 71 -14.41 0.03 -13.33
CA ASP A 71 -15.60 -0.79 -13.56
C ASP A 71 -15.96 -1.78 -12.42
N GLU A 72 -15.33 -1.64 -11.25
CA GLU A 72 -15.61 -2.47 -10.07
C GLU A 72 -16.75 -1.88 -9.24
N SER A 73 -17.71 -2.70 -8.81
CA SER A 73 -18.72 -2.30 -7.82
C SER A 73 -18.24 -2.57 -6.39
N TYR A 74 -18.96 -2.03 -5.38
CA TYR A 74 -18.60 -2.23 -3.97
C TYR A 74 -18.56 -3.71 -3.57
N GLN A 75 -19.53 -4.49 -4.04
CA GLN A 75 -19.57 -5.91 -3.72
C GLN A 75 -18.51 -6.70 -4.50
N ASP A 76 -18.13 -6.26 -5.70
CA ASP A 76 -17.03 -6.88 -6.45
C ASP A 76 -15.69 -6.64 -5.75
N LEU A 77 -15.46 -5.43 -5.20
CA LEU A 77 -14.31 -5.13 -4.35
C LEU A 77 -14.20 -6.13 -3.17
N PHE A 78 -15.29 -6.29 -2.41
CA PHE A 78 -15.31 -7.19 -1.27
C PHE A 78 -15.14 -8.65 -1.70
N GLY A 79 -15.73 -9.04 -2.82
CA GLY A 79 -15.59 -10.36 -3.44
C GLY A 79 -14.15 -10.63 -3.87
N ARG A 80 -13.50 -9.67 -4.53
CA ARG A 80 -12.09 -9.77 -4.96
C ARG A 80 -11.15 -10.01 -3.80
N VAL A 81 -11.27 -9.21 -2.75
CA VAL A 81 -10.42 -9.32 -1.56
C VAL A 81 -10.64 -10.65 -0.84
N ALA A 82 -11.89 -11.05 -0.67
CA ALA A 82 -12.24 -12.32 -0.04
C ALA A 82 -11.76 -13.53 -0.85
N SER A 83 -11.94 -13.49 -2.17
CA SER A 83 -11.47 -14.51 -3.10
C SER A 83 -9.95 -14.71 -3.02
N TYR A 84 -9.22 -13.61 -2.89
CA TYR A 84 -7.76 -13.61 -2.90
C TYR A 84 -7.16 -14.13 -1.59
N TYR A 85 -7.73 -13.74 -0.44
CA TYR A 85 -7.21 -14.13 0.88
C TYR A 85 -7.86 -15.36 1.48
N GLY A 86 -8.88 -15.91 0.86
CA GLY A 86 -9.47 -17.17 1.28
C GLY A 86 -8.50 -18.34 1.16
N ALA A 87 -8.43 -19.19 2.16
CA ALA A 87 -7.65 -20.44 2.09
C ALA A 87 -8.34 -21.49 1.21
N ASP A 88 -9.66 -21.44 1.15
CA ASP A 88 -10.55 -22.28 0.36
C ASP A 88 -11.85 -21.51 0.03
N ALA A 89 -12.73 -22.09 -0.76
CA ALA A 89 -13.96 -21.45 -1.19
C ALA A 89 -14.91 -21.11 -0.05
N GLU A 90 -14.99 -21.96 0.98
CA GLU A 90 -15.82 -21.71 2.17
C GLU A 90 -15.26 -20.56 2.99
N HIS A 91 -13.95 -20.53 3.21
CA HIS A 91 -13.28 -19.44 3.92
C HIS A 91 -13.40 -18.12 3.15
N ALA A 92 -13.21 -18.13 1.83
CA ALA A 92 -13.42 -16.94 0.99
C ALA A 92 -14.85 -16.41 1.13
N GLN A 93 -15.87 -17.29 1.09
CA GLN A 93 -17.26 -16.90 1.26
C GLN A 93 -17.51 -16.29 2.66
N ARG A 94 -16.92 -16.85 3.73
CA ARG A 94 -17.03 -16.29 5.08
C ARG A 94 -16.40 -14.91 5.19
N ILE A 95 -15.20 -14.72 4.61
CA ILE A 95 -14.54 -13.41 4.58
C ILE A 95 -15.43 -12.39 3.89
N TYR A 96 -15.97 -12.72 2.71
CA TYR A 96 -16.90 -11.85 1.99
C TYR A 96 -18.13 -11.50 2.83
N ASP A 97 -18.76 -12.51 3.44
CA ASP A 97 -19.95 -12.30 4.25
C ASP A 97 -19.69 -11.37 5.45
N TYR A 98 -18.55 -11.45 6.08
CA TYR A 98 -18.19 -10.59 7.20
C TYR A 98 -17.88 -9.16 6.76
N ILE A 99 -17.12 -8.99 5.68
CA ILE A 99 -16.79 -7.67 5.12
C ILE A 99 -18.06 -6.97 4.64
N SER A 100 -18.84 -7.64 3.80
CA SER A 100 -20.02 -7.06 3.16
C SER A 100 -21.17 -6.74 4.11
N ARG A 101 -21.21 -7.37 5.29
CA ARG A 101 -22.11 -7.06 6.41
C ARG A 101 -21.53 -6.07 7.41
N HIS A 102 -20.32 -5.57 7.18
CA HIS A 102 -19.59 -4.67 8.08
C HIS A 102 -19.31 -5.25 9.48
N TRP A 103 -19.22 -6.57 9.59
CA TRP A 103 -18.82 -7.23 10.84
C TRP A 103 -17.31 -7.24 11.01
N PHE A 104 -16.59 -7.13 9.91
CA PHE A 104 -15.14 -7.04 9.81
C PHE A 104 -14.76 -6.12 8.67
N MET A 105 -13.74 -5.26 8.86
CA MET A 105 -13.20 -4.42 7.80
C MET A 105 -11.68 -4.59 7.74
N PRO A 106 -11.15 -5.05 6.60
CA PRO A 106 -9.71 -5.15 6.40
C PRO A 106 -9.03 -3.79 6.48
N ALA A 107 -7.74 -3.79 6.81
CA ALA A 107 -6.92 -2.59 6.72
C ALA A 107 -6.88 -2.06 5.27
N THR A 108 -6.69 -0.74 5.12
CA THR A 108 -6.67 -0.08 3.81
C THR A 108 -5.84 -0.79 2.75
N PRO A 109 -4.56 -1.18 3.00
CA PRO A 109 -3.77 -1.82 1.96
C PRO A 109 -4.26 -3.23 1.59
N VAL A 110 -4.85 -3.95 2.53
CA VAL A 110 -5.48 -5.25 2.25
C VAL A 110 -6.69 -5.05 1.33
N LEU A 111 -7.55 -4.08 1.64
CA LEU A 111 -8.76 -3.82 0.88
C LEU A 111 -8.46 -3.22 -0.51
N SER A 112 -7.51 -2.30 -0.60
CA SER A 112 -7.17 -1.65 -1.88
C SER A 112 -6.33 -2.53 -2.81
N ASN A 113 -5.40 -3.30 -2.25
CA ASN A 113 -4.39 -4.03 -3.03
C ASN A 113 -4.67 -5.53 -3.16
N GLY A 114 -5.48 -6.12 -2.28
CA GLY A 114 -5.80 -7.54 -2.31
C GLY A 114 -6.37 -7.98 -3.67
N GLY A 115 -5.78 -9.02 -4.27
CA GLY A 115 -6.15 -9.49 -5.59
C GLY A 115 -5.76 -8.57 -6.75
N THR A 116 -4.81 -7.65 -6.53
CA THR A 116 -4.30 -6.73 -7.54
C THR A 116 -2.77 -6.77 -7.58
N THR A 117 -2.19 -6.13 -8.60
CA THR A 117 -0.74 -5.90 -8.70
C THR A 117 -0.30 -4.52 -8.18
N ARG A 118 -1.19 -3.80 -7.46
CA ARG A 118 -0.96 -2.39 -7.08
C ARG A 118 0.05 -2.18 -5.96
N GLY A 119 0.34 -3.17 -5.16
CA GLY A 119 1.25 -3.03 -4.04
C GLY A 119 1.08 -4.11 -2.98
N LEU A 120 1.72 -3.91 -1.83
CA LEU A 120 1.71 -4.86 -0.74
C LEU A 120 0.43 -4.71 0.12
N PRO A 121 0.00 -5.78 0.82
CA PRO A 121 -1.13 -5.73 1.75
C PRO A 121 -0.77 -5.11 3.11
N ILE A 122 0.37 -4.44 3.21
CA ILE A 122 0.89 -3.81 4.42
C ILE A 122 1.23 -2.35 4.15
N SER A 123 1.16 -1.52 5.20
CA SER A 123 1.53 -0.10 5.13
C SER A 123 2.35 0.36 6.33
N CYS A 124 2.72 -0.56 7.22
CA CYS A 124 3.45 -0.24 8.45
C CYS A 124 4.76 -1.02 8.48
N PHE A 125 5.85 -0.28 8.66
CA PHE A 125 7.20 -0.81 8.67
C PHE A 125 7.90 -0.38 9.96
N LEU A 126 8.71 -1.25 10.53
CA LEU A 126 9.52 -0.97 11.70
C LEU A 126 10.97 -1.24 11.36
N ASN A 127 11.83 -0.30 11.72
CA ASN A 127 13.27 -0.44 11.56
C ASN A 127 14.03 0.17 12.74
N GLU A 128 15.34 -0.04 12.81
CA GLU A 128 16.16 0.46 13.90
C GLU A 128 17.50 1.02 13.40
N ALA A 129 18.00 2.03 14.09
CA ALA A 129 19.31 2.59 13.82
C ALA A 129 20.40 1.77 14.52
N ASN A 130 21.38 1.28 13.77
CA ASN A 130 22.61 0.75 14.35
C ASN A 130 23.51 1.89 14.85
N ASP A 131 24.29 1.63 15.91
CA ASP A 131 25.18 2.62 16.53
C ASP A 131 26.42 2.93 15.67
N SER A 132 26.18 3.53 14.51
CA SER A 132 27.21 4.01 13.60
C SER A 132 26.64 5.08 12.66
N LEU A 133 27.50 5.96 12.13
CA LEU A 133 27.07 6.92 11.08
C LEU A 133 26.49 6.22 9.85
N LYS A 134 27.12 5.11 9.46
CA LYS A 134 26.59 4.31 8.34
C LYS A 134 25.19 3.77 8.67
N GLY A 135 24.97 3.22 9.85
CA GLY A 135 23.67 2.72 10.26
C GLY A 135 22.57 3.78 10.26
N ILE A 136 22.90 5.02 10.66
CA ILE A 136 21.98 6.15 10.60
C ILE A 136 21.63 6.51 9.16
N VAL A 137 22.63 6.57 8.27
CA VAL A 137 22.42 6.91 6.86
C VAL A 137 21.63 5.81 6.14
N ASP A 138 21.94 4.54 6.41
CA ASP A 138 21.22 3.39 5.87
C ASP A 138 19.74 3.43 6.28
N LEU A 139 19.44 3.71 7.56
CA LEU A 139 18.08 3.86 8.06
C LEU A 139 17.33 5.00 7.34
N TRP A 140 17.96 6.14 7.14
CA TRP A 140 17.34 7.24 6.40
C TRP A 140 17.07 6.89 4.95
N ASN A 141 18.00 6.23 4.30
CA ASN A 141 17.82 5.75 2.93
C ASN A 141 16.61 4.81 2.85
N GLU A 142 16.54 3.82 3.73
CA GLU A 142 15.39 2.91 3.81
C GLU A 142 14.07 3.66 4.04
N ASN A 143 14.05 4.61 4.98
CA ASN A 143 12.86 5.40 5.30
C ASN A 143 12.38 6.22 4.10
N VAL A 144 13.27 6.79 3.31
CA VAL A 144 12.92 7.55 2.10
C VAL A 144 12.21 6.65 1.09
N TRP A 145 12.74 5.45 0.85
CA TRP A 145 12.12 4.51 -0.09
C TRP A 145 10.78 3.98 0.40
N LEU A 146 10.68 3.59 1.66
CA LEU A 146 9.42 3.12 2.26
C LEU A 146 8.35 4.22 2.23
N ALA A 147 8.71 5.45 2.58
CA ALA A 147 7.80 6.59 2.55
C ALA A 147 7.35 6.93 1.13
N SER A 148 8.24 6.86 0.14
CA SER A 148 7.92 7.12 -1.27
C SER A 148 6.89 6.13 -1.84
N LYS A 149 6.81 4.93 -1.28
CA LYS A 149 5.81 3.90 -1.63
C LYS A 149 4.55 3.95 -0.75
N GLY A 150 4.41 4.99 0.08
CA GLY A 150 3.23 5.20 0.93
C GLY A 150 3.26 4.44 2.26
N GLY A 151 4.42 3.94 2.68
CA GLY A 151 4.59 3.25 3.95
C GLY A 151 4.59 4.21 5.14
N GLY A 152 3.89 3.83 6.24
CA GLY A 152 4.07 4.41 7.56
C GLY A 152 5.25 3.75 8.25
N ILE A 153 6.15 4.54 8.85
CA ILE A 153 7.42 4.03 9.37
C ILE A 153 7.58 4.40 10.84
N GLY A 154 7.91 3.40 11.67
CA GLY A 154 8.38 3.59 13.03
C GLY A 154 9.85 3.20 13.13
N SER A 155 10.72 4.16 13.47
CA SER A 155 12.15 3.92 13.60
C SER A 155 12.57 3.93 15.07
N TYR A 156 13.28 2.88 15.50
CA TYR A 156 13.86 2.78 16.84
C TYR A 156 15.29 3.30 16.87
N TRP A 157 15.55 4.26 17.75
CA TRP A 157 16.84 4.95 17.89
C TRP A 157 17.56 4.63 19.20
N GLY A 158 17.00 3.76 20.04
CA GLY A 158 17.51 3.46 21.36
C GLY A 158 18.85 2.72 21.42
N ASN A 159 19.33 2.21 20.26
CA ASN A 159 20.63 1.56 20.18
C ASN A 159 21.81 2.54 20.06
N LEU A 160 21.53 3.82 19.82
CA LEU A 160 22.58 4.81 19.70
C LEU A 160 23.16 5.12 21.09
N ARG A 161 24.49 5.14 21.16
CA ARG A 161 25.22 5.52 22.39
C ARG A 161 24.97 7.00 22.75
N SER A 162 25.02 7.32 24.01
CA SER A 162 25.13 8.71 24.46
C SER A 162 26.52 9.28 24.14
N ILE A 163 26.57 10.57 23.85
CA ILE A 163 27.82 11.33 23.67
C ILE A 163 28.34 11.76 25.03
#